data_0cabf4af3b3e67528ac55070a5a1579e
#
_entry.id   0cabf4af3b3e67528ac55070a5a1579e
#
_cell.length_a   1.000
_cell.length_b   1.000
_cell.length_c   1.000
_cell.angle_alpha   90.00
_cell.angle_beta   90.00
_cell.angle_gamma   90.00
#
_symmetry.space_group_name_H-M   'P 1'
#
loop_
_entity.id
_entity.type
_entity.pdbx_description
1 polymer ?
#
loop_
_entity_poly.entity_id
_entity_poly.type
_entity_poly.pdbx_seq_one_letter_code
_entity_poly.pdbx_strand_id
1 'polypeptide(L)'
;MQIWQDRVREVVHKELSVSTLAAFNTNVDAVVHLNNDHIVELCQDSQVSMDEVNSIAADDILEVHTANEFVAALKSALGYGKSSYIVLRNLNLLNWLESKFQTRRESMGGQAGVIANQMAALGANSVVYTSLLSPKQGS
;
A
#
# COMPACT_ATOMS: atom_id res chain seq x y z
N MET A 1 19.42 28.51 -7.72
CA MET A 1 18.11 28.01 -7.26
C MET A 1 16.94 28.71 -7.98
N GLN A 2 17.03 30.00 -8.24
CA GLN A 2 15.97 30.82 -8.88
C GLN A 2 15.60 30.34 -10.31
N ILE A 3 16.57 29.93 -11.12
CA ILE A 3 16.37 29.48 -12.52
C ILE A 3 15.40 28.26 -12.60
N TRP A 4 15.49 27.33 -11.66
CA TRP A 4 14.59 26.18 -11.64
C TRP A 4 13.17 26.53 -11.19
N GLN A 5 13.04 27.46 -10.26
CA GLN A 5 11.73 27.96 -9.81
C GLN A 5 11.00 28.69 -10.93
N ASP A 6 11.70 29.49 -11.71
CA ASP A 6 11.12 30.21 -12.83
C ASP A 6 10.70 29.26 -13.96
N ARG A 7 11.52 28.25 -14.29
CA ARG A 7 11.15 27.20 -15.25
C ARG A 7 9.95 26.37 -14.79
N VAL A 8 9.88 26.02 -13.51
CA VAL A 8 8.72 25.29 -12.94
C VAL A 8 7.46 26.14 -13.06
N ARG A 9 7.51 27.44 -12.71
CA ARG A 9 6.39 28.35 -12.85
C ARG A 9 5.91 28.48 -14.29
N GLU A 10 6.85 28.53 -15.25
CA GLU A 10 6.55 28.63 -16.67
C GLU A 10 5.82 27.39 -17.21
N VAL A 11 6.13 26.20 -16.67
CA VAL A 11 5.60 24.91 -17.15
C VAL A 11 4.32 24.51 -16.44
N VAL A 12 4.16 24.84 -15.16
CA VAL A 12 3.01 24.43 -14.31
C VAL A 12 1.64 24.88 -14.88
N HIS A 13 1.62 25.93 -15.70
CA HIS A 13 0.38 26.44 -16.30
C HIS A 13 0.17 25.98 -17.77
N LYS A 14 1.04 25.13 -18.30
CA LYS A 14 0.90 24.59 -19.66
C LYS A 14 0.26 23.23 -19.61
N GLU A 15 -0.88 23.05 -20.27
CA GLU A 15 -1.45 21.75 -20.50
C GLU A 15 -0.50 20.90 -21.35
N LEU A 16 -0.28 19.66 -20.93
CA LEU A 16 0.52 18.72 -21.68
C LEU A 16 -0.30 18.15 -22.85
N SER A 17 0.08 18.46 -24.06
CA SER A 17 -0.52 17.92 -25.29
C SER A 17 0.20 16.64 -25.78
N VAL A 18 0.57 15.75 -24.85
CA VAL A 18 1.29 14.53 -25.16
C VAL A 18 0.46 13.30 -24.79
N SER A 19 0.68 12.19 -25.50
CA SER A 19 0.15 10.89 -25.10
C SER A 19 1.25 10.09 -24.40
N THR A 20 0.88 9.42 -23.32
CA THR A 20 1.78 8.57 -22.54
C THR A 20 1.23 7.16 -22.43
N LEU A 21 2.11 6.18 -22.51
CA LEU A 21 1.81 4.78 -22.24
C LEU A 21 2.66 4.34 -21.06
N ALA A 22 2.01 4.01 -19.94
CA ALA A 22 2.64 3.42 -18.77
C ALA A 22 2.29 1.94 -18.68
N ALA A 23 3.26 1.08 -18.41
CA ALA A 23 3.05 -0.35 -18.51
C ALA A 23 3.77 -1.15 -17.41
N PHE A 24 3.22 -2.32 -17.11
CA PHE A 24 3.75 -3.46 -16.36
C PHE A 24 3.75 -3.35 -14.83
N ASN A 25 3.97 -2.21 -14.23
CA ASN A 25 4.02 -2.09 -12.77
C ASN A 25 2.87 -1.22 -12.27
N THR A 26 1.70 -1.85 -12.14
CA THR A 26 0.48 -1.24 -11.57
C THR A 26 -0.06 -2.13 -10.46
N ASN A 27 -0.48 -1.55 -9.36
CA ASN A 27 -1.14 -2.21 -8.23
C ASN A 27 -2.15 -1.24 -7.58
N VAL A 28 -2.89 -1.75 -6.62
CA VAL A 28 -3.68 -0.91 -5.71
C VAL A 28 -2.97 -0.86 -4.38
N ASP A 29 -2.61 0.34 -3.95
CA ASP A 29 -2.05 0.59 -2.63
C ASP A 29 -3.17 0.93 -1.66
N ALA A 30 -3.24 0.20 -0.54
CA ALA A 30 -4.12 0.51 0.57
C ALA A 30 -3.27 1.01 1.75
N VAL A 31 -3.52 2.24 2.19
CA VAL A 31 -2.78 2.86 3.29
C VAL A 31 -3.68 2.99 4.51
N VAL A 32 -3.20 2.47 5.61
CA VAL A 32 -3.85 2.56 6.93
C VAL A 32 -2.90 3.25 7.90
N HIS A 33 -3.41 4.29 8.57
CA HIS A 33 -2.70 4.90 9.70
C HIS A 33 -3.15 4.21 10.98
N LEU A 34 -2.26 3.40 11.56
CA LEU A 34 -2.55 2.70 12.79
C LEU A 34 -2.56 3.67 13.98
N ASN A 35 -3.54 3.50 14.86
CA ASN A 35 -3.62 4.13 16.16
C ASN A 35 -3.72 3.06 17.26
N ASN A 36 -3.76 3.48 18.52
CA ASN A 36 -3.83 2.55 19.64
C ASN A 36 -5.09 1.69 19.63
N ASP A 37 -6.23 2.24 19.20
CA ASP A 37 -7.51 1.51 19.16
C ASP A 37 -7.43 0.36 18.16
N HIS A 38 -6.85 0.58 16.98
CA HIS A 38 -6.61 -0.47 15.99
C HIS A 38 -5.72 -1.60 16.55
N ILE A 39 -4.66 -1.24 17.29
CA ILE A 39 -3.77 -2.25 17.90
C ILE A 39 -4.50 -3.07 18.96
N VAL A 40 -5.27 -2.41 19.83
CA VAL A 40 -6.08 -3.09 20.85
C VAL A 40 -7.10 -4.02 20.20
N GLU A 41 -7.80 -3.57 19.17
CA GLU A 41 -8.78 -4.37 18.44
C GLU A 41 -8.15 -5.61 17.80
N LEU A 42 -6.97 -5.47 17.18
CA LEU A 42 -6.24 -6.62 16.64
C LEU A 42 -5.84 -7.63 17.73
N CYS A 43 -5.31 -7.15 18.85
CA CYS A 43 -4.87 -8.01 19.95
C CYS A 43 -6.04 -8.71 20.70
N GLN A 44 -7.25 -8.15 20.64
CA GLN A 44 -8.45 -8.70 21.28
C GLN A 44 -9.30 -9.56 20.33
N ASP A 45 -8.91 -9.65 19.06
CA ASP A 45 -9.65 -10.47 18.09
C ASP A 45 -9.59 -11.95 18.43
N SER A 46 -10.69 -12.66 18.19
CA SER A 46 -10.81 -14.10 18.49
C SER A 46 -9.87 -14.99 17.68
N GLN A 47 -9.30 -14.48 16.58
CA GLN A 47 -8.30 -15.17 15.77
C GLN A 47 -6.87 -14.95 16.26
N VAL A 48 -6.68 -14.13 17.30
CA VAL A 48 -5.36 -13.77 17.84
C VAL A 48 -5.20 -14.32 19.24
N SER A 49 -4.13 -15.10 19.44
CA SER A 49 -3.67 -15.57 20.73
C SER A 49 -2.39 -14.86 21.11
N MET A 50 -2.42 -14.05 22.15
CA MET A 50 -1.20 -13.31 22.58
C MET A 50 -0.09 -14.23 23.07
N ASP A 51 -0.41 -15.42 23.57
CA ASP A 51 0.59 -16.42 23.97
C ASP A 51 1.33 -16.95 22.72
N GLU A 52 0.59 -17.26 21.66
CA GLU A 52 1.20 -17.64 20.37
C GLU A 52 1.98 -16.48 19.75
N VAL A 53 1.41 -15.28 19.70
CA VAL A 53 2.10 -14.07 19.21
C VAL A 53 3.45 -13.88 19.90
N ASN A 54 3.51 -14.07 21.23
CA ASN A 54 4.73 -13.90 22.00
C ASN A 54 5.75 -15.03 21.79
N SER A 55 5.31 -16.20 21.32
CA SER A 55 6.17 -17.35 21.02
C SER A 55 6.81 -17.28 19.62
N ILE A 56 6.27 -16.45 18.73
CA ILE A 56 6.75 -16.33 17.34
C ILE A 56 7.99 -15.46 17.28
N ALA A 57 9.08 -15.98 16.68
CA ALA A 57 10.27 -15.21 16.33
C ALA A 57 9.98 -14.34 15.10
N ALA A 58 9.64 -13.06 15.32
CA ALA A 58 9.10 -12.19 14.30
C ALA A 58 10.14 -11.42 13.46
N ASP A 59 11.42 -11.48 13.83
CA ASP A 59 12.46 -10.61 13.24
C ASP A 59 12.78 -10.90 11.77
N ASP A 60 12.49 -12.12 11.30
CA ASP A 60 12.79 -12.58 9.93
C ASP A 60 11.54 -13.08 9.18
N ILE A 61 10.34 -12.72 9.61
CA ILE A 61 9.11 -13.13 8.93
C ILE A 61 9.00 -12.40 7.58
N LEU A 62 9.12 -13.15 6.49
CA LEU A 62 8.90 -12.67 5.13
C LEU A 62 7.50 -13.00 4.59
N GLU A 63 6.92 -14.10 5.04
CA GLU A 63 5.59 -14.56 4.64
C GLU A 63 4.71 -14.79 5.87
N VAL A 64 3.45 -14.39 5.78
CA VAL A 64 2.48 -14.47 6.87
C VAL A 64 1.25 -15.24 6.40
N HIS A 65 0.85 -16.23 7.18
CA HIS A 65 -0.26 -17.13 6.89
C HIS A 65 -1.40 -17.04 7.89
N THR A 66 -1.13 -16.52 9.09
CA THR A 66 -2.08 -16.44 10.22
C THR A 66 -2.17 -15.03 10.81
N ALA A 67 -3.27 -14.76 11.53
CA ALA A 67 -3.43 -13.52 12.27
C ALA A 67 -2.35 -13.35 13.36
N ASN A 68 -1.95 -14.43 14.02
CA ASN A 68 -0.89 -14.41 15.04
C ASN A 68 0.48 -14.01 14.46
N GLU A 69 0.85 -14.56 13.32
CA GLU A 69 2.10 -14.19 12.63
C GLU A 69 2.07 -12.71 12.17
N PHE A 70 0.92 -12.24 11.66
CA PHE A 70 0.78 -10.84 11.29
C PHE A 70 0.94 -9.91 12.50
N VAL A 71 0.26 -10.20 13.61
CA VAL A 71 0.36 -9.39 14.84
C VAL A 71 1.76 -9.46 15.44
N ALA A 72 2.44 -10.62 15.37
CA ALA A 72 3.83 -10.76 15.81
C ALA A 72 4.79 -9.89 14.97
N ALA A 73 4.67 -9.92 13.64
CA ALA A 73 5.46 -9.09 12.74
C ALA A 73 5.20 -7.59 12.96
N LEU A 74 3.93 -7.20 13.14
CA LEU A 74 3.54 -5.83 13.46
C LEU A 74 4.13 -5.36 14.80
N LYS A 75 4.05 -6.18 15.83
CA LYS A 75 4.63 -5.92 17.16
C LYS A 75 6.14 -5.71 17.07
N SER A 76 6.85 -6.57 16.33
CA SER A 76 8.29 -6.44 16.11
C SER A 76 8.61 -5.12 15.37
N ALA A 77 7.94 -4.84 14.27
CA ALA A 77 8.16 -3.61 13.50
C ALA A 77 7.94 -2.34 14.33
N LEU A 78 6.86 -2.29 15.11
CA LEU A 78 6.56 -1.17 16.01
C LEU A 78 7.58 -1.06 17.16
N GLY A 79 7.95 -2.19 17.77
CA GLY A 79 8.88 -2.23 18.89
C GLY A 79 10.28 -1.73 18.51
N TYR A 80 10.75 -2.03 17.34
CA TYR A 80 12.07 -1.60 16.84
C TYR A 80 12.03 -0.31 16.02
N GLY A 81 10.85 0.23 15.70
CA GLY A 81 10.69 1.40 14.84
C GLY A 81 11.24 1.16 13.42
N LYS A 82 11.13 -0.07 12.93
CA LYS A 82 11.63 -0.49 11.61
C LYS A 82 10.48 -0.74 10.64
N SER A 83 10.72 -0.45 9.38
CA SER A 83 9.84 -0.94 8.30
C SER A 83 10.02 -2.45 8.14
N SER A 84 8.90 -3.15 7.92
CA SER A 84 8.89 -4.56 7.60
C SER A 84 8.15 -4.76 6.27
N TYR A 85 8.67 -5.65 5.44
CA TYR A 85 8.01 -6.10 4.21
C TYR A 85 7.60 -7.55 4.39
N ILE A 86 6.29 -7.81 4.36
CA ILE A 86 5.73 -9.15 4.52
C ILE A 86 4.79 -9.47 3.37
N VAL A 87 4.75 -10.72 2.97
CA VAL A 87 3.86 -11.25 1.92
C VAL A 87 2.72 -12.02 2.56
N LEU A 88 1.49 -11.62 2.26
CA LEU A 88 0.29 -12.37 2.67
C LEU A 88 0.00 -13.45 1.63
N ARG A 89 0.01 -14.73 2.05
CA ARG A 89 -0.27 -15.89 1.17
C ARG A 89 -1.66 -16.47 1.36
N ASN A 90 -2.44 -15.95 2.31
CA ASN A 90 -3.73 -16.49 2.70
C ASN A 90 -4.84 -15.45 2.44
N LEU A 91 -5.79 -15.78 1.55
CA LEU A 91 -6.92 -14.91 1.25
C LEU A 91 -7.84 -14.67 2.46
N ASN A 92 -7.97 -15.66 3.35
CA ASN A 92 -8.78 -15.46 4.57
C ASN A 92 -8.13 -14.43 5.50
N LEU A 93 -6.80 -14.44 5.59
CA LEU A 93 -6.04 -13.43 6.34
C LEU A 93 -6.20 -12.04 5.70
N LEU A 94 -6.14 -11.95 4.37
CA LEU A 94 -6.38 -10.69 3.67
C LEU A 94 -7.79 -10.16 3.95
N ASN A 95 -8.82 -10.99 3.83
CA ASN A 95 -10.22 -10.62 4.13
C ASN A 95 -10.39 -10.19 5.59
N TRP A 96 -9.72 -10.87 6.52
CA TRP A 96 -9.73 -10.49 7.92
C TRP A 96 -9.11 -9.10 8.12
N LEU A 97 -7.93 -8.83 7.55
CA LEU A 97 -7.31 -7.50 7.60
C LEU A 97 -8.18 -6.42 6.97
N GLU A 98 -8.81 -6.69 5.83
CA GLU A 98 -9.74 -5.76 5.18
C GLU A 98 -10.95 -5.45 6.06
N SER A 99 -11.45 -6.43 6.82
CA SER A 99 -12.54 -6.22 7.77
C SER A 99 -12.15 -5.34 8.97
N LYS A 100 -10.87 -5.40 9.39
CA LYS A 100 -10.33 -4.60 10.48
C LYS A 100 -10.00 -3.16 10.07
N PHE A 101 -9.60 -2.96 8.82
CA PHE A 101 -9.15 -1.67 8.32
C PHE A 101 -10.10 -1.09 7.27
N GLN A 102 -11.34 -0.83 7.68
CA GLN A 102 -12.37 -0.29 6.78
C GLN A 102 -12.10 1.17 6.35
N THR A 103 -11.37 1.95 7.15
CA THR A 103 -11.05 3.36 6.89
C THR A 103 -9.76 3.55 6.09
N ARG A 104 -9.33 2.53 5.33
CA ARG A 104 -8.14 2.61 4.50
C ARG A 104 -8.35 3.55 3.31
N ARG A 105 -7.28 4.25 2.96
CA ARG A 105 -7.22 5.01 1.71
C ARG A 105 -6.64 4.09 0.63
N GLU A 106 -7.40 3.88 -0.43
CA GLU A 106 -6.93 3.15 -1.61
C GLU A 106 -6.54 4.12 -2.72
N SER A 107 -5.48 3.82 -3.43
CA SER A 107 -4.99 4.59 -4.56
C SER A 107 -4.29 3.69 -5.58
N MET A 108 -4.23 4.16 -6.82
CA MET A 108 -3.41 3.49 -7.82
C MET A 108 -1.95 3.57 -7.39
N GLY A 109 -1.31 2.42 -7.32
CA GLY A 109 0.09 2.24 -6.97
C GLY A 109 0.92 1.67 -8.13
N GLY A 110 2.16 1.34 -7.79
CA GLY A 110 3.16 0.94 -8.77
C GLY A 110 3.70 2.13 -9.58
N GLN A 111 4.92 2.02 -10.05
CA GLN A 111 5.58 3.13 -10.75
C GLN A 111 4.80 3.57 -12.00
N ALA A 112 4.34 2.62 -12.81
CA ALA A 112 3.58 2.92 -14.02
C ALA A 112 2.22 3.57 -13.70
N GLY A 113 1.50 3.07 -12.69
CA GLY A 113 0.23 3.63 -12.26
C GLY A 113 0.37 5.07 -11.73
N VAL A 114 1.36 5.29 -10.86
CA VAL A 114 1.62 6.63 -10.30
C VAL A 114 2.01 7.63 -11.39
N ILE A 115 2.91 7.25 -12.32
CA ILE A 115 3.32 8.13 -13.43
C ILE A 115 2.12 8.45 -14.33
N ALA A 116 1.33 7.45 -14.72
CA ALA A 116 0.16 7.67 -15.56
C ALA A 116 -0.85 8.62 -14.92
N ASN A 117 -1.11 8.45 -13.62
CA ASN A 117 -2.01 9.33 -12.86
C ASN A 117 -1.48 10.77 -12.80
N GLN A 118 -0.18 10.96 -12.55
CA GLN A 118 0.45 12.28 -12.55
C GLN A 118 0.41 12.93 -13.94
N MET A 119 0.69 12.18 -15.00
CA MET A 119 0.64 12.68 -16.37
C MET A 119 -0.79 13.07 -16.78
N ALA A 120 -1.79 12.28 -16.40
CA ALA A 120 -3.21 12.61 -16.62
C ALA A 120 -3.61 13.88 -15.86
N ALA A 121 -3.18 14.05 -14.60
CA ALA A 121 -3.44 15.24 -13.81
C ALA A 121 -2.79 16.51 -14.40
N LEU A 122 -1.72 16.36 -15.20
CA LEU A 122 -1.07 17.43 -15.95
C LEU A 122 -1.69 17.67 -17.34
N GLY A 123 -2.77 16.98 -17.70
CA GLY A 123 -3.48 17.15 -18.97
C GLY A 123 -3.02 16.22 -20.10
N ALA A 124 -2.09 15.29 -19.85
CA ALA A 124 -1.67 14.32 -20.86
C ALA A 124 -2.75 13.25 -21.11
N ASN A 125 -2.84 12.78 -22.35
CA ASN A 125 -3.63 11.59 -22.67
C ASN A 125 -2.86 10.34 -22.23
N SER A 126 -3.18 9.82 -21.05
CA SER A 126 -2.47 8.72 -20.40
C SER A 126 -3.20 7.40 -20.56
N VAL A 127 -2.50 6.39 -21.07
CA VAL A 127 -2.98 5.00 -21.16
C VAL A 127 -2.11 4.13 -20.26
N VAL A 128 -2.77 3.30 -19.45
CA VAL A 128 -2.09 2.32 -18.59
C VAL A 128 -2.33 0.93 -19.14
N TYR A 129 -1.26 0.19 -19.33
CA TYR A 129 -1.32 -1.24 -19.64
C TYR A 129 -0.92 -2.05 -18.40
N THR A 130 -1.76 -2.99 -18.04
CA THR A 130 -1.45 -3.98 -17.01
C THR A 130 -1.68 -5.39 -17.58
N SER A 131 -0.72 -6.28 -17.31
CA SER A 131 -0.79 -7.67 -17.78
C SER A 131 -1.77 -8.52 -16.94
N LEU A 132 -2.04 -8.10 -15.72
CA LEU A 132 -2.96 -8.77 -14.79
C LEU A 132 -3.82 -7.70 -14.12
N LEU A 133 -5.12 -7.74 -14.39
CA LEU A 133 -6.11 -6.92 -13.70
C LEU A 133 -6.63 -7.71 -12.49
N SER A 134 -6.41 -7.19 -11.30
CA SER A 134 -7.16 -7.63 -10.13
C SER A 134 -8.59 -7.07 -10.19
N PRO A 135 -9.58 -7.68 -9.51
CA PRO A 135 -10.94 -7.12 -9.44
C PRO A 135 -10.97 -5.65 -8.97
N LYS A 136 -10.05 -5.26 -8.08
CA LYS A 136 -9.92 -3.88 -7.59
C LYS A 136 -9.30 -2.91 -8.60
N GLN A 137 -8.55 -3.40 -9.58
CA GLN A 137 -7.99 -2.57 -10.65
C GLN A 137 -8.99 -2.37 -11.81
N GLY A 138 -10.01 -3.24 -11.89
CA GLY A 138 -11.04 -3.18 -12.93
C GLY A 138 -12.32 -2.45 -12.52
N SER A 139 -12.42 -2.04 -11.26
CA SER A 139 -13.53 -1.24 -10.71
C SER A 139 -13.20 0.25 -10.74
#